data_02c6aeff874b6312769324ae9d2571eb
#
_entry.id   02c6aeff874b6312769324ae9d2571eb
#
_cell.length_a   1.000
_cell.length_b   1.000
_cell.length_c   1.000
_cell.angle_alpha   90.00
_cell.angle_beta   90.00
_cell.angle_gamma   90.00
#
_symmetry.space_group_name_H-M   'P 1'
#
loop_
_entity.id
_entity.type
_entity.pdbx_description
1 polymer ?
#
loop_
_entity_poly.entity_id
_entity_poly.type
_entity_poly.pdbx_seq_one_letter_code
_entity_poly.pdbx_strand_id
1 'polypeptide(L)'
;MSQPDVEVLVKPECHLCEEALKVTADACSEFGLQHRTTDISTDPALAQQFAEEIPVLRINGAVRDFWRFDPQRLRRLLREASGN
;
A
#
# COMPACT_ATOMS: atom_id res chain seq x y z
N MET A 1 -19.39 -4.59 9.40
CA MET A 1 -18.72 -4.74 8.10
C MET A 1 -17.23 -4.54 8.29
N SER A 2 -16.44 -5.33 7.59
CA SER A 2 -15.00 -5.30 7.76
C SER A 2 -14.39 -4.16 6.95
N GLN A 3 -13.33 -3.57 7.50
CA GLN A 3 -12.56 -2.57 6.78
C GLN A 3 -11.68 -3.26 5.73
N PRO A 4 -11.35 -2.57 4.64
CA PRO A 4 -10.41 -3.13 3.68
C PRO A 4 -9.04 -3.33 4.31
N ASP A 5 -8.34 -4.36 3.87
CA ASP A 5 -6.98 -4.65 4.30
C ASP A 5 -6.03 -3.87 3.38
N VAL A 6 -5.51 -2.77 3.88
CA VAL A 6 -4.59 -1.91 3.13
C VAL A 6 -3.16 -2.21 3.56
N GLU A 7 -2.34 -2.63 2.62
CA GLU A 7 -0.97 -3.03 2.89
C GLU A 7 -0.02 -2.37 1.92
N VAL A 8 1.11 -1.87 2.44
CA VAL A 8 2.19 -1.33 1.62
C VAL A 8 3.41 -2.23 1.78
N LEU A 9 3.90 -2.77 0.68
CA LEU A 9 5.12 -3.57 0.67
C LEU A 9 6.31 -2.63 0.46
N VAL A 10 7.30 -2.73 1.33
CA VAL A 10 8.46 -1.83 1.34
C VAL A 10 9.75 -2.61 1.46
N LYS A 11 10.87 -1.92 1.28
CA LYS A 11 12.20 -2.47 1.55
C LYS A 11 13.04 -1.41 2.26
N PRO A 12 14.15 -1.79 2.91
CA PRO A 12 15.02 -0.81 3.56
C PRO A 12 15.63 0.18 2.56
N GLU A 13 15.92 1.38 3.03
CA GLU A 13 16.61 2.41 2.25
C GLU A 13 15.91 2.76 0.94
N CYS A 14 14.60 2.97 1.02
CA CYS A 14 13.78 3.22 -0.16
C CYS A 14 13.05 4.55 -0.01
N HIS A 15 13.47 5.57 -0.77
CA HIS A 15 12.83 6.89 -0.72
C HIS A 15 11.40 6.86 -1.24
N LEU A 16 11.15 6.09 -2.29
CA LEU A 16 9.80 5.97 -2.83
C LEU A 16 8.87 5.29 -1.83
N CYS A 17 9.41 4.39 -1.01
CA CYS A 17 8.62 3.74 0.05
C CYS A 17 8.18 4.76 1.09
N GLU A 18 9.05 5.69 1.46
CA GLU A 18 8.70 6.73 2.42
C GLU A 18 7.57 7.61 1.91
N GLU A 19 7.65 8.02 0.64
CA GLU A 19 6.58 8.80 0.01
C GLU A 19 5.29 8.01 -0.05
N ALA A 20 5.37 6.74 -0.43
CA ALA A 20 4.20 5.87 -0.54
C ALA A 20 3.51 5.70 0.81
N LEU A 21 4.28 5.52 1.87
CA LEU A 21 3.73 5.38 3.22
C LEU A 21 3.02 6.65 3.65
N LYS A 22 3.59 7.82 3.34
CA LYS A 22 2.97 9.09 3.69
C LYS A 22 1.65 9.29 2.93
N VAL A 23 1.64 9.03 1.63
CA VAL A 23 0.44 9.13 0.82
C VAL A 23 -0.64 8.18 1.34
N THR A 24 -0.25 6.95 1.68
CA THR A 24 -1.18 5.95 2.18
C THR A 24 -1.73 6.34 3.54
N ALA A 25 -0.89 6.83 4.44
CA ALA A 25 -1.32 7.26 5.77
C ALA A 25 -2.32 8.41 5.67
N ASP A 26 -2.03 9.39 4.82
CA ASP A 26 -2.91 10.54 4.63
C ASP A 26 -4.28 10.11 4.07
N ALA A 27 -4.26 9.26 3.04
CA ALA A 27 -5.51 8.80 2.43
C ALA A 27 -6.32 7.94 3.39
N CYS A 28 -5.67 7.02 4.09
CA CYS A 28 -6.36 6.17 5.06
C CYS A 28 -6.97 6.99 6.19
N SER A 29 -6.27 8.02 6.62
CA SER A 29 -6.76 8.92 7.67
C SER A 29 -8.06 9.59 7.26
N GLU A 30 -8.20 10.00 6.00
CA GLU A 30 -9.42 10.62 5.49
C GLU A 30 -10.63 9.68 5.59
N PHE A 31 -10.41 8.39 5.46
CA PHE A 31 -11.49 7.39 5.51
C PHE A 31 -11.60 6.68 6.84
N GLY A 32 -10.79 7.07 7.83
CA GLY A 32 -10.80 6.38 9.12
C GLY A 32 -10.32 4.95 9.03
N LEU A 33 -9.45 4.65 8.08
CA LEU A 33 -8.92 3.30 7.85
C LEU A 33 -7.52 3.17 8.41
N GLN A 34 -7.16 1.93 8.74
CA GLN A 34 -5.79 1.59 9.13
C GLN A 34 -5.08 0.96 7.94
N HIS A 35 -3.78 1.02 7.97
CA HIS A 35 -2.95 0.35 6.97
C HIS A 35 -1.78 -0.34 7.68
N ARG A 36 -1.20 -1.32 7.03
CA ARG A 36 -0.04 -2.02 7.56
C ARG A 36 1.09 -2.00 6.56
N THR A 37 2.29 -2.13 7.06
CA THR A 37 3.52 -2.09 6.28
C THR A 37 4.21 -3.44 6.40
N THR A 38 4.61 -4.01 5.26
CA THR A 38 5.33 -5.28 5.23
C THR A 38 6.67 -5.08 4.55
N ASP A 39 7.75 -5.43 5.26
CA ASP A 39 9.11 -5.37 4.72
C ASP A 39 9.38 -6.68 3.97
N ILE A 40 9.56 -6.59 2.65
CA ILE A 40 9.75 -7.79 1.83
C ILE A 40 11.11 -8.46 2.06
N SER A 41 12.06 -7.75 2.66
CA SER A 41 13.39 -8.33 2.90
C SER A 41 13.36 -9.48 3.90
N THR A 42 12.29 -9.57 4.69
CA THR A 42 12.13 -10.64 5.67
C THR A 42 11.37 -11.85 5.12
N ASP A 43 10.88 -11.77 3.88
CA ASP A 43 10.12 -12.85 3.26
C ASP A 43 10.68 -13.10 1.85
N PRO A 44 11.44 -14.20 1.66
CA PRO A 44 12.06 -14.48 0.37
C PRO A 44 11.08 -14.58 -0.79
N ALA A 45 9.88 -15.10 -0.55
CA ALA A 45 8.87 -15.21 -1.60
C ALA A 45 8.40 -13.84 -2.07
N LEU A 46 8.14 -12.94 -1.13
CA LEU A 46 7.74 -11.57 -1.45
C LEU A 46 8.89 -10.80 -2.10
N ALA A 47 10.11 -11.00 -1.60
CA ALA A 47 11.29 -10.34 -2.17
C ALA A 47 11.49 -10.74 -3.63
N GLN A 48 11.31 -12.03 -3.93
CA GLN A 48 11.46 -12.49 -5.30
C GLN A 48 10.36 -11.97 -6.21
N GLN A 49 9.13 -11.96 -5.72
CA GLN A 49 7.99 -11.55 -6.51
C GLN A 49 7.96 -10.05 -6.79
N PHE A 50 8.34 -9.22 -5.81
CA PHE A 50 8.15 -7.78 -5.89
C PHE A 50 9.43 -6.97 -5.87
N ALA A 51 10.60 -7.59 -6.04
CA ALA A 51 11.88 -6.90 -5.88
C ALA A 51 12.02 -5.63 -6.72
N GLU A 52 11.44 -5.60 -7.92
CA GLU A 52 11.57 -4.48 -8.84
C GLU A 52 10.35 -3.56 -8.85
N GLU A 53 9.33 -3.86 -8.04
CA GLU A 53 8.07 -3.12 -8.06
C GLU A 53 7.83 -2.33 -6.78
N ILE A 54 8.75 -2.36 -5.84
CA ILE A 54 8.62 -1.69 -4.55
C ILE A 54 8.65 -0.18 -4.71
N PRO A 55 7.79 0.60 -4.01
CA PRO A 55 6.75 0.11 -3.09
C PRO A 55 5.52 -0.44 -3.83
N VAL A 56 4.81 -1.36 -3.19
CA VAL A 56 3.60 -1.98 -3.75
C VAL A 56 2.43 -1.72 -2.82
N LEU A 57 1.31 -1.29 -3.39
CA LEU A 57 0.05 -1.16 -2.67
C LEU A 57 -0.80 -2.38 -2.93
N ARG A 58 -1.19 -3.07 -1.86
CA ARG A 58 -2.17 -4.15 -1.95
C ARG A 58 -3.40 -3.80 -1.14
N ILE A 59 -4.57 -4.01 -1.73
CA ILE A 59 -5.84 -3.83 -1.04
C ILE A 59 -6.58 -5.16 -1.12
N ASN A 60 -6.90 -5.72 0.04
CA ASN A 60 -7.54 -7.03 0.16
C ASN A 60 -6.77 -8.12 -0.59
N GLY A 61 -5.42 -8.05 -0.53
CA GLY A 61 -4.55 -9.02 -1.14
C GLY A 61 -4.27 -8.82 -2.62
N ALA A 62 -4.91 -7.85 -3.27
CA ALA A 62 -4.72 -7.57 -4.69
C ALA A 62 -3.80 -6.38 -4.89
N VAL A 63 -2.82 -6.51 -5.80
CA VAL A 63 -1.93 -5.40 -6.15
C VAL A 63 -2.74 -4.35 -6.90
N ARG A 64 -2.71 -3.12 -6.39
CA ARG A 64 -3.48 -2.02 -6.96
C ARG A 64 -2.61 -0.87 -7.47
N ASP A 65 -1.39 -0.75 -6.99
CA ASP A 65 -0.46 0.28 -7.45
C ASP A 65 0.96 -0.11 -7.06
N PHE A 66 1.95 0.50 -7.72
CA PHE A 66 3.34 0.27 -7.39
C PHE A 66 4.17 1.51 -7.80
N TRP A 67 5.40 1.61 -7.27
CA TRP A 67 6.34 2.70 -7.44
C TRP A 67 5.84 4.00 -6.81
N ARG A 68 5.16 4.84 -7.57
CA ARG A 68 4.61 6.09 -7.05
C ARG A 68 3.11 5.98 -6.94
N PHE A 69 2.59 6.19 -5.74
CA PHE A 69 1.15 6.13 -5.51
C PHE A 69 0.54 7.49 -5.81
N ASP A 70 -0.44 7.52 -6.69
CA ASP A 70 -1.21 8.73 -6.97
C ASP A 70 -2.24 8.92 -5.84
N PRO A 71 -2.19 10.03 -5.10
CA PRO A 71 -3.12 10.26 -3.99
C PRO A 71 -4.59 10.21 -4.40
N GLN A 72 -4.93 10.75 -5.56
CA GLN A 72 -6.32 10.76 -6.02
C GLN A 72 -6.78 9.34 -6.38
N ARG A 73 -5.93 8.59 -7.06
CA ARG A 73 -6.23 7.21 -7.38
C ARG A 73 -6.39 6.37 -6.12
N LEU A 74 -5.51 6.58 -5.15
CA LEU A 74 -5.57 5.85 -3.88
C LEU A 74 -6.87 6.13 -3.15
N ARG A 75 -7.29 7.39 -3.09
CA ARG A 75 -8.57 7.74 -2.46
C ARG A 75 -9.74 7.03 -3.14
N ARG A 76 -9.74 6.99 -4.46
CA ARG A 76 -10.79 6.30 -5.21
C ARG A 76 -10.79 4.81 -4.90
N LEU A 77 -9.61 4.18 -4.86
CA LEU A 77 -9.48 2.76 -4.55
C LEU A 77 -9.99 2.46 -3.14
N LEU A 78 -9.67 3.32 -2.17
CA LEU A 78 -10.13 3.14 -0.80
C LEU A 78 -11.65 3.30 -0.69
N ARG A 79 -12.19 4.26 -1.43
CA ARG A 79 -13.65 4.47 -1.43
C ARG A 79 -14.36 3.24 -1.98
N GLU A 80 -13.88 2.70 -3.09
CA GLU A 80 -14.44 1.49 -3.68
C GLU A 80 -14.32 0.30 -2.73
N ALA A 81 -13.16 0.13 -2.10
CA ALA A 81 -12.91 -0.98 -1.20
C ALA A 81 -13.74 -0.88 0.08
N SER A 82 -14.12 0.33 0.48
CA SER A 82 -14.95 0.55 1.66
C SER A 82 -16.43 0.32 1.41
N GLY A 83 -16.81 0.06 0.17
CA GLY A 83 -18.20 -0.22 -0.16
C GLY A 83 -19.07 1.00 -0.35
N ASN A 84 -18.45 2.15 -0.56
CA ASN A 84 -19.20 3.40 -0.76
C ASN A 84 -19.12 3.86 -2.21
#